data_32e858483254acd22af17cb6bc49534e
#
_entry.id   32e858483254acd22af17cb6bc49534e
#
_cell.length_a   1.000
_cell.length_b   1.000
_cell.length_c   1.000
_cell.angle_alpha   90.00
_cell.angle_beta   90.00
_cell.angle_gamma   90.00
#
_symmetry.space_group_name_H-M   'P 1'
#
loop_
_entity.id
_entity.type
_entity.pdbx_description
1 polymer ?
#
loop_
_entity_poly.entity_id
_entity_poly.type
_entity_poly.pdbx_seq_one_letter_code
_entity_poly.pdbx_strand_id
1 'polypeptide(L)'
;MKNNQIKYTIAKGNCVFGTMLTNSISPRWASHFDNIGLDYVVIDTEHSPYNRSEVANLINSFNLCNVAPIVRIPIPTAHYATMNLDAGAAGILAPYCENKEEIEEMIGAIKWKPLKGKLLENVVKNNKFPSEKSKKYLQDLNANNICVIGIESVPAIENLDSILSVPGIDAIFVGPNDLSVSLGIPNEYDNKIYEEALEEIIEKSNSKNIPTMIHHQTTSLTSKWIKKGALFVLYTSDKRTSQNGFIEEFNSIKNTASSIGKYNIKKNNIEEEIV
;
A
#
# COMPACT_ATOMS: atom_id res chain seq x y z
N MET A 1 10.12 -11.36 -2.06
CA MET A 1 9.49 -12.31 -1.11
C MET A 1 8.21 -12.86 -1.74
N LYS A 2 7.92 -14.17 -1.65
CA LYS A 2 6.65 -14.70 -2.17
C LYS A 2 5.49 -14.29 -1.24
N ASN A 3 4.27 -14.13 -1.79
CA ASN A 3 3.11 -13.57 -1.07
C ASN A 3 2.83 -14.25 0.29
N ASN A 4 3.00 -15.57 0.37
CA ASN A 4 2.84 -16.31 1.62
C ASN A 4 3.89 -15.95 2.68
N GLN A 5 5.08 -15.48 2.28
CA GLN A 5 6.12 -15.06 3.22
C GLN A 5 5.81 -13.72 3.88
N ILE A 6 5.16 -12.77 3.16
CA ILE A 6 4.72 -11.50 3.75
C ILE A 6 3.76 -11.78 4.91
N LYS A 7 2.69 -12.54 4.65
CA LYS A 7 1.72 -12.92 5.68
C LYS A 7 2.37 -13.63 6.86
N TYR A 8 3.27 -14.57 6.58
CA TYR A 8 3.99 -15.32 7.62
C TYR A 8 4.93 -14.43 8.44
N THR A 9 5.65 -13.51 7.80
CA THR A 9 6.57 -12.58 8.47
C THR A 9 5.82 -11.68 9.44
N ILE A 10 4.71 -11.09 8.99
CA ILE A 10 3.86 -10.23 9.80
C ILE A 10 3.22 -11.02 10.95
N ALA A 11 2.70 -12.22 10.68
CA ALA A 11 2.10 -13.07 11.72
C ALA A 11 3.08 -13.47 12.83
N LYS A 12 4.40 -13.38 12.58
CA LYS A 12 5.45 -13.54 13.58
C LYS A 12 5.83 -12.25 14.33
N GLY A 13 5.14 -11.15 14.07
CA GLY A 13 5.44 -9.85 14.64
C GLY A 13 6.67 -9.16 14.06
N ASN A 14 7.10 -9.55 12.85
CA ASN A 14 8.23 -8.94 12.16
C ASN A 14 7.74 -7.93 11.11
N CYS A 15 8.53 -6.87 10.91
CA CYS A 15 8.25 -5.89 9.85
C CYS A 15 8.49 -6.45 8.45
N VAL A 16 7.73 -5.94 7.50
CA VAL A 16 7.99 -6.06 6.06
C VAL A 16 8.14 -4.66 5.46
N PHE A 17 9.05 -4.53 4.48
CA PHE A 17 9.45 -3.24 3.92
C PHE A 17 9.19 -3.19 2.43
N GLY A 18 8.59 -2.10 1.98
CA GLY A 18 8.35 -1.81 0.58
C GLY A 18 8.42 -0.33 0.26
N THR A 19 8.32 -0.02 -1.02
CA THR A 19 8.23 1.34 -1.54
C THR A 19 7.12 1.46 -2.57
N MET A 20 6.72 2.69 -2.89
CA MET A 20 5.71 2.96 -3.90
C MET A 20 6.39 3.24 -5.25
N LEU A 21 5.88 2.64 -6.32
CA LEU A 21 6.28 2.89 -7.69
C LEU A 21 5.23 3.81 -8.33
N THR A 22 5.61 5.07 -8.59
CA THR A 22 4.70 6.12 -9.04
C THR A 22 5.10 6.74 -10.37
N ASN A 23 6.33 6.56 -10.81
CA ASN A 23 6.86 7.27 -11.98
C ASN A 23 7.52 6.37 -13.02
N SER A 24 8.15 5.29 -12.62
CA SER A 24 8.93 4.46 -13.54
C SER A 24 8.13 3.26 -14.05
N ILE A 25 8.15 3.09 -15.37
CA ILE A 25 7.59 1.90 -16.07
C ILE A 25 8.69 0.86 -16.41
N SER A 26 9.94 1.13 -16.02
CA SER A 26 11.04 0.23 -16.36
C SER A 26 10.98 -1.07 -15.57
N PRO A 27 10.94 -2.24 -16.23
CA PRO A 27 10.96 -3.54 -15.56
C PRO A 27 12.27 -3.80 -14.78
N ARG A 28 13.32 -3.02 -15.01
CA ARG A 28 14.59 -3.13 -14.26
C ARG A 28 14.45 -2.78 -12.78
N TRP A 29 13.44 -2.04 -12.38
CA TRP A 29 13.18 -1.75 -10.98
C TRP A 29 12.95 -3.01 -10.15
N ALA A 30 12.42 -4.07 -10.75
CA ALA A 30 12.23 -5.33 -10.05
C ALA A 30 13.55 -5.90 -9.49
N SER A 31 14.60 -5.95 -10.32
CA SER A 31 15.92 -6.40 -9.87
C SER A 31 16.60 -5.41 -8.92
N HIS A 32 16.39 -4.10 -9.09
CA HIS A 32 16.94 -3.10 -8.16
C HIS A 32 16.34 -3.22 -6.77
N PHE A 33 15.02 -3.38 -6.67
CA PHE A 33 14.34 -3.53 -5.38
C PHE A 33 14.65 -4.88 -4.72
N ASP A 34 14.80 -5.95 -5.50
CA ASP A 34 15.27 -7.25 -4.98
C ASP A 34 16.68 -7.16 -4.39
N ASN A 35 17.59 -6.46 -5.09
CA ASN A 35 18.97 -6.23 -4.61
C ASN A 35 19.05 -5.37 -3.35
N ILE A 36 18.10 -4.43 -3.15
CA ILE A 36 17.98 -3.64 -1.92
C ILE A 36 17.41 -4.50 -0.78
N GLY A 37 16.76 -5.62 -1.09
CA GLY A 37 16.12 -6.50 -0.13
C GLY A 37 14.73 -6.05 0.29
N LEU A 38 13.99 -5.35 -0.60
CA LEU A 38 12.60 -5.02 -0.34
C LEU A 38 11.71 -6.28 -0.42
N ASP A 39 10.73 -6.36 0.46
CA ASP A 39 9.79 -7.48 0.51
C ASP A 39 8.67 -7.34 -0.51
N TYR A 40 8.25 -6.10 -0.77
CA TYR A 40 7.16 -5.80 -1.69
C TYR A 40 7.32 -4.43 -2.34
N VAL A 41 6.53 -4.20 -3.37
CA VAL A 41 6.34 -2.90 -4.02
C VAL A 41 4.84 -2.62 -4.14
N VAL A 42 4.43 -1.37 -3.95
CA VAL A 42 3.09 -0.91 -4.33
C VAL A 42 3.19 -0.22 -5.68
N ILE A 43 2.58 -0.81 -6.71
CA ILE A 43 2.42 -0.18 -8.03
C ILE A 43 1.18 0.71 -7.92
N ASP A 44 1.39 2.01 -8.01
CA ASP A 44 0.33 2.98 -7.82
C ASP A 44 -0.41 3.29 -9.12
N THR A 45 -1.69 2.93 -9.18
CA THR A 45 -2.55 3.26 -10.32
C THR A 45 -3.66 4.26 -9.97
N GLU A 46 -3.64 4.79 -8.75
CA GLU A 46 -4.53 5.85 -8.31
C GLU A 46 -4.02 7.22 -8.75
N HIS A 47 -2.77 7.55 -8.41
CA HIS A 47 -2.18 8.85 -8.72
C HIS A 47 -1.14 8.80 -9.84
N SER A 48 -0.96 7.65 -10.48
CA SER A 48 -0.01 7.49 -11.59
C SER A 48 -0.70 7.07 -12.88
N PRO A 49 -0.38 7.67 -14.03
CA PRO A 49 -1.08 7.44 -15.29
C PRO A 49 -0.63 6.16 -15.99
N TYR A 50 -0.42 5.07 -15.25
CA TYR A 50 -0.05 3.78 -15.83
C TYR A 50 -1.20 3.16 -16.61
N ASN A 51 -0.91 2.72 -17.82
CA ASN A 51 -1.88 1.92 -18.57
C ASN A 51 -1.82 0.44 -18.16
N ARG A 52 -2.86 -0.32 -18.53
CA ARG A 52 -3.01 -1.74 -18.13
C ARG A 52 -1.83 -2.62 -18.55
N SER A 53 -1.25 -2.35 -19.73
CA SER A 53 -0.11 -3.16 -20.23
C SER A 53 1.16 -2.86 -19.44
N GLU A 54 1.39 -1.61 -19.06
CA GLU A 54 2.51 -1.22 -18.22
C GLU A 54 2.42 -1.87 -16.85
N VAL A 55 1.24 -1.82 -16.21
CA VAL A 55 1.00 -2.47 -14.92
C VAL A 55 1.23 -3.99 -15.01
N ALA A 56 0.69 -4.65 -16.04
CA ALA A 56 0.90 -6.10 -16.24
C ALA A 56 2.38 -6.45 -16.45
N ASN A 57 3.12 -5.63 -17.20
CA ASN A 57 4.56 -5.82 -17.42
C ASN A 57 5.37 -5.64 -16.12
N LEU A 58 5.02 -4.65 -15.31
CA LEU A 58 5.64 -4.44 -13.99
C LEU A 58 5.35 -5.63 -13.07
N ILE A 59 4.09 -6.05 -12.95
CA ILE A 59 3.69 -7.23 -12.16
C ILE A 59 4.51 -8.46 -12.57
N ASN A 60 4.59 -8.75 -13.87
CA ASN A 60 5.35 -9.90 -14.38
C ASN A 60 6.83 -9.81 -14.03
N SER A 61 7.42 -8.61 -14.11
CA SER A 61 8.83 -8.40 -13.80
C SER A 61 9.12 -8.63 -12.31
N PHE A 62 8.28 -8.13 -11.42
CA PHE A 62 8.41 -8.36 -9.98
C PHE A 62 8.19 -9.83 -9.60
N ASN A 63 7.30 -10.55 -10.29
CA ASN A 63 7.09 -11.97 -10.07
C ASN A 63 8.30 -12.85 -10.43
N LEU A 64 9.25 -12.34 -11.24
CA LEU A 64 10.53 -13.01 -11.51
C LEU A 64 11.57 -12.78 -10.41
N CYS A 65 11.31 -11.86 -9.49
CA CYS A 65 12.15 -11.49 -8.35
C CYS A 65 11.51 -11.92 -7.02
N ASN A 66 12.16 -11.60 -5.89
CA ASN A 66 11.63 -11.91 -4.56
C ASN A 66 10.80 -10.74 -3.96
N VAL A 67 10.40 -9.78 -4.77
CA VAL A 67 9.62 -8.61 -4.37
C VAL A 67 8.17 -8.82 -4.81
N ALA A 68 7.23 -8.80 -3.86
CA ALA A 68 5.82 -9.04 -4.15
C ALA A 68 5.13 -7.78 -4.73
N PRO A 69 4.51 -7.82 -5.92
CA PRO A 69 3.80 -6.68 -6.49
C PRO A 69 2.38 -6.57 -5.92
N ILE A 70 2.12 -5.56 -5.12
CA ILE A 70 0.79 -5.12 -4.68
C ILE A 70 0.37 -3.97 -5.60
N VAL A 71 -0.88 -3.94 -6.04
CA VAL A 71 -1.38 -2.84 -6.88
C VAL A 71 -2.36 -1.99 -6.08
N ARG A 72 -2.08 -0.68 -5.96
CA ARG A 72 -3.07 0.28 -5.49
C ARG A 72 -4.00 0.61 -6.67
N ILE A 73 -5.26 0.25 -6.53
CA ILE A 73 -6.28 0.47 -7.56
C ILE A 73 -6.83 1.90 -7.48
N PRO A 74 -7.37 2.48 -8.58
CA PRO A 74 -7.85 3.87 -8.58
C PRO A 74 -9.06 4.13 -7.67
N ILE A 75 -9.92 3.14 -7.54
CA ILE A 75 -11.13 3.16 -6.70
C ILE A 75 -11.42 1.73 -6.21
N PRO A 76 -12.05 1.55 -5.04
CA PRO A 76 -12.31 0.23 -4.46
C PRO A 76 -13.43 -0.52 -5.21
N THR A 77 -13.13 -1.07 -6.38
CA THR A 77 -14.08 -1.86 -7.16
C THR A 77 -13.56 -3.25 -7.51
N ALA A 78 -14.46 -4.22 -7.54
CA ALA A 78 -14.17 -5.60 -7.90
C ALA A 78 -13.52 -5.75 -9.28
N HIS A 79 -13.85 -4.85 -10.23
CA HIS A 79 -13.30 -4.88 -11.58
C HIS A 79 -11.78 -4.65 -11.58
N TYR A 80 -11.32 -3.57 -10.94
CA TYR A 80 -9.89 -3.27 -10.87
C TYR A 80 -9.13 -4.31 -10.05
N ALA A 81 -9.71 -4.77 -8.93
CA ALA A 81 -9.08 -5.81 -8.11
C ALA A 81 -8.87 -7.11 -8.91
N THR A 82 -9.93 -7.63 -9.54
CA THR A 82 -9.85 -8.88 -10.32
C THR A 82 -8.87 -8.77 -11.48
N MET A 83 -8.90 -7.66 -12.22
CA MET A 83 -8.04 -7.43 -13.38
C MET A 83 -6.54 -7.52 -13.01
N ASN A 84 -6.15 -6.86 -11.92
CA ASN A 84 -4.75 -6.87 -11.49
C ASN A 84 -4.33 -8.22 -10.89
N LEU A 85 -5.22 -8.90 -10.17
CA LEU A 85 -4.95 -10.27 -9.69
C LEU A 85 -4.84 -11.28 -10.83
N ASP A 86 -5.61 -11.12 -11.91
CA ASP A 86 -5.50 -11.96 -13.10
C ASP A 86 -4.20 -11.69 -13.87
N ALA A 87 -3.65 -10.48 -13.78
CA ALA A 87 -2.32 -10.14 -14.28
C ALA A 87 -1.18 -10.71 -13.39
N GLY A 88 -1.49 -11.27 -12.21
CA GLY A 88 -0.53 -11.91 -11.32
C GLY A 88 -0.08 -11.04 -10.14
N ALA A 89 -0.80 -9.96 -9.81
CA ALA A 89 -0.50 -9.19 -8.62
C ALA A 89 -0.56 -10.06 -7.35
N ALA A 90 0.36 -9.80 -6.42
CA ALA A 90 0.42 -10.44 -5.12
C ALA A 90 -0.74 -10.03 -4.20
N GLY A 91 -1.24 -8.83 -4.40
CA GLY A 91 -2.33 -8.25 -3.63
C GLY A 91 -2.87 -6.97 -4.22
N ILE A 92 -3.91 -6.48 -3.57
CA ILE A 92 -4.59 -5.24 -3.92
C ILE A 92 -4.59 -4.33 -2.70
N LEU A 93 -4.25 -3.07 -2.90
CA LEU A 93 -4.50 -1.99 -2.00
C LEU A 93 -5.72 -1.21 -2.55
N ALA A 94 -6.83 -1.30 -1.84
CA ALA A 94 -8.05 -0.56 -2.14
C ALA A 94 -8.04 0.75 -1.34
N PRO A 95 -7.90 1.92 -1.99
CA PRO A 95 -7.82 3.20 -1.30
C PRO A 95 -9.19 3.66 -0.80
N TYR A 96 -9.20 4.55 0.17
CA TYR A 96 -10.32 5.38 0.58
C TYR A 96 -11.63 4.60 0.82
N CYS A 97 -11.57 3.54 1.62
CA CYS A 97 -12.74 2.74 1.99
C CYS A 97 -13.35 3.27 3.29
N GLU A 98 -14.66 3.54 3.29
CA GLU A 98 -15.34 4.18 4.42
C GLU A 98 -16.43 3.31 5.07
N ASN A 99 -16.84 2.24 4.43
CA ASN A 99 -17.94 1.42 4.92
C ASN A 99 -17.72 -0.08 4.68
N LYS A 100 -18.52 -0.88 5.39
CA LYS A 100 -18.44 -2.34 5.36
C LYS A 100 -18.73 -2.92 3.98
N GLU A 101 -19.64 -2.33 3.24
CA GLU A 101 -20.09 -2.81 1.94
C GLU A 101 -18.95 -2.76 0.91
N GLU A 102 -18.15 -1.70 0.92
CA GLU A 102 -16.95 -1.59 0.09
C GLU A 102 -15.92 -2.67 0.44
N ILE A 103 -15.74 -2.95 1.73
CA ILE A 103 -14.83 -4.00 2.17
C ILE A 103 -15.34 -5.38 1.73
N GLU A 104 -16.64 -5.64 1.86
CA GLU A 104 -17.26 -6.89 1.42
C GLU A 104 -17.07 -7.09 -0.10
N GLU A 105 -17.18 -6.02 -0.91
CA GLU A 105 -16.90 -6.09 -2.34
C GLU A 105 -15.43 -6.45 -2.62
N MET A 106 -14.49 -5.80 -1.94
CA MET A 106 -13.06 -6.07 -2.11
C MET A 106 -12.70 -7.49 -1.67
N ILE A 107 -13.18 -7.93 -0.51
CA ILE A 107 -12.98 -9.30 -0.04
C ILE A 107 -13.56 -10.31 -1.05
N GLY A 108 -14.75 -10.03 -1.59
CA GLY A 108 -15.35 -10.85 -2.63
C GLY A 108 -14.46 -11.02 -3.84
N ALA A 109 -13.94 -9.92 -4.36
CA ALA A 109 -13.08 -9.91 -5.54
C ALA A 109 -11.70 -10.55 -5.31
N ILE A 110 -11.12 -10.39 -4.12
CA ILE A 110 -9.74 -10.79 -3.81
C ILE A 110 -9.68 -12.23 -3.28
N LYS A 111 -10.62 -12.62 -2.39
CA LYS A 111 -10.57 -13.90 -1.69
C LYS A 111 -11.46 -14.98 -2.29
N TRP A 112 -12.45 -14.62 -3.10
CA TRP A 112 -13.44 -15.57 -3.59
C TRP A 112 -13.57 -15.62 -5.11
N LYS A 113 -12.62 -15.01 -5.88
CA LYS A 113 -12.64 -15.19 -7.34
C LYS A 113 -12.48 -16.67 -7.70
N PRO A 114 -13.12 -17.15 -8.78
CA PRO A 114 -13.88 -16.42 -9.79
C PRO A 114 -15.40 -16.30 -9.51
N LEU A 115 -15.86 -16.45 -8.26
CA LEU A 115 -17.28 -16.28 -7.94
C LEU A 115 -17.75 -14.85 -8.30
N LYS A 116 -19.00 -14.76 -8.75
CA LYS A 116 -19.65 -13.50 -9.14
C LYS A 116 -21.13 -13.52 -8.79
N GLY A 117 -21.74 -12.33 -8.83
CA GLY A 117 -23.19 -12.17 -8.68
C GLY A 117 -23.71 -12.76 -7.36
N LYS A 118 -24.92 -13.31 -7.39
CA LYS A 118 -25.63 -13.77 -6.20
C LYS A 118 -24.91 -14.88 -5.42
N LEU A 119 -24.10 -15.71 -6.10
CA LEU A 119 -23.31 -16.73 -5.39
C LEU A 119 -22.19 -16.10 -4.58
N LEU A 120 -21.51 -15.07 -5.10
CA LEU A 120 -20.51 -14.33 -4.38
C LEU A 120 -21.13 -13.59 -3.18
N GLU A 121 -22.27 -12.91 -3.38
CA GLU A 121 -22.99 -12.23 -2.32
C GLU A 121 -23.35 -13.20 -1.16
N ASN A 122 -23.82 -14.41 -1.48
CA ASN A 122 -24.13 -15.42 -0.48
C ASN A 122 -22.89 -15.89 0.30
N VAL A 123 -21.73 -15.96 -0.36
CA VAL A 123 -20.47 -16.34 0.33
C VAL A 123 -20.02 -15.22 1.25
N VAL A 124 -19.99 -13.99 0.76
CA VAL A 124 -19.48 -12.84 1.52
C VAL A 124 -20.37 -12.52 2.73
N LYS A 125 -21.69 -12.42 2.53
CA LYS A 125 -22.64 -12.02 3.58
C LYS A 125 -23.02 -13.15 4.52
N ASN A 126 -23.14 -14.37 4.01
CA ASN A 126 -23.74 -15.49 4.74
C ASN A 126 -22.80 -16.68 4.93
N ASN A 127 -21.56 -16.60 4.44
CA ASN A 127 -20.58 -17.70 4.42
C ASN A 127 -21.18 -18.99 3.78
N LYS A 128 -22.10 -18.82 2.80
CA LYS A 128 -22.80 -19.94 2.15
C LYS A 128 -22.20 -20.24 0.79
N PHE A 129 -21.42 -21.29 0.74
CA PHE A 129 -20.77 -21.78 -0.49
C PHE A 129 -21.68 -22.71 -1.29
N PRO A 130 -21.48 -22.82 -2.61
CA PRO A 130 -22.22 -23.78 -3.44
C PRO A 130 -22.00 -25.25 -3.01
N SER A 131 -20.80 -25.58 -2.52
CA SER A 131 -20.43 -26.87 -1.94
C SER A 131 -19.13 -26.75 -1.14
N GLU A 132 -18.83 -27.72 -0.26
CA GLU A 132 -17.55 -27.77 0.46
C GLU A 132 -16.35 -27.93 -0.52
N LYS A 133 -16.56 -28.65 -1.63
CA LYS A 133 -15.54 -28.75 -2.70
C LYS A 133 -15.24 -27.39 -3.32
N SER A 134 -16.27 -26.59 -3.60
CA SER A 134 -16.12 -25.23 -4.12
C SER A 134 -15.43 -24.33 -3.11
N LYS A 135 -15.80 -24.41 -1.83
CA LYS A 135 -15.17 -23.66 -0.74
C LYS A 135 -13.67 -23.91 -0.68
N LYS A 136 -13.28 -25.20 -0.60
CA LYS A 136 -11.88 -25.59 -0.55
C LYS A 136 -11.11 -25.10 -1.77
N TYR A 137 -11.65 -25.29 -2.98
CA TYR A 137 -11.05 -24.82 -4.21
C TYR A 137 -10.79 -23.30 -4.21
N LEU A 138 -11.79 -22.51 -3.79
CA LEU A 138 -11.66 -21.05 -3.73
C LEU A 138 -10.65 -20.59 -2.68
N GLN A 139 -10.62 -21.25 -1.52
CA GLN A 139 -9.64 -21.00 -0.47
C GLN A 139 -8.22 -21.28 -0.96
N ASP A 140 -7.99 -22.44 -1.57
CA ASP A 140 -6.67 -22.84 -2.09
C ASP A 140 -6.21 -21.90 -3.22
N LEU A 141 -7.12 -21.56 -4.14
CA LEU A 141 -6.83 -20.66 -5.27
C LEU A 141 -6.40 -19.27 -4.84
N ASN A 142 -7.05 -18.72 -3.82
CA ASN A 142 -6.88 -17.32 -3.39
C ASN A 142 -6.09 -17.17 -2.08
N ALA A 143 -5.55 -18.26 -1.53
CA ALA A 143 -4.86 -18.28 -0.22
C ALA A 143 -3.77 -17.21 -0.08
N ASN A 144 -3.07 -16.95 -1.17
CA ASN A 144 -1.91 -16.05 -1.18
C ASN A 144 -2.25 -14.61 -1.58
N ASN A 145 -3.49 -14.33 -2.01
CA ASN A 145 -3.88 -12.97 -2.36
C ASN A 145 -3.93 -12.09 -1.10
N ILE A 146 -3.28 -10.93 -1.17
CA ILE A 146 -3.21 -9.95 -0.09
C ILE A 146 -4.29 -8.88 -0.33
N CYS A 147 -5.10 -8.61 0.69
CA CYS A 147 -6.11 -7.55 0.70
C CYS A 147 -5.69 -6.47 1.69
N VAL A 148 -5.36 -5.29 1.19
CA VAL A 148 -5.03 -4.11 1.98
C VAL A 148 -6.14 -3.08 1.80
N ILE A 149 -6.66 -2.54 2.90
CA ILE A 149 -7.76 -1.58 2.90
C ILE A 149 -7.29 -0.22 3.38
N GLY A 150 -7.53 0.82 2.60
CA GLY A 150 -7.19 2.21 2.91
C GLY A 150 -8.17 2.84 3.88
N ILE A 151 -7.70 3.25 5.06
CA ILE A 151 -8.42 4.04 6.06
C ILE A 151 -7.79 5.44 6.03
N GLU A 152 -8.47 6.37 5.36
CA GLU A 152 -7.89 7.63 4.92
C GLU A 152 -8.78 8.84 5.23
N SER A 153 -9.88 8.62 6.00
CA SER A 153 -10.84 9.67 6.34
C SER A 153 -11.42 9.50 7.74
N VAL A 154 -11.98 10.57 8.27
CA VAL A 154 -12.71 10.57 9.56
C VAL A 154 -13.88 9.59 9.53
N PRO A 155 -14.76 9.57 8.49
CA PRO A 155 -15.81 8.56 8.37
C PRO A 155 -15.29 7.12 8.40
N ALA A 156 -14.12 6.84 7.81
CA ALA A 156 -13.51 5.52 7.87
C ALA A 156 -13.08 5.14 9.30
N ILE A 157 -12.56 6.10 10.09
CA ILE A 157 -12.21 5.88 11.49
C ILE A 157 -13.46 5.63 12.33
N GLU A 158 -14.52 6.42 12.14
CA GLU A 158 -15.80 6.24 12.83
C GLU A 158 -16.42 4.84 12.56
N ASN A 159 -16.22 4.30 11.36
CA ASN A 159 -16.70 2.99 10.95
C ASN A 159 -15.67 1.86 11.17
N LEU A 160 -14.52 2.14 11.77
CA LEU A 160 -13.37 1.22 11.80
C LEU A 160 -13.71 -0.15 12.42
N ASP A 161 -14.48 -0.18 13.49
CA ASP A 161 -14.91 -1.45 14.13
C ASP A 161 -15.77 -2.31 13.20
N SER A 162 -16.64 -1.68 12.41
CA SER A 162 -17.46 -2.34 11.40
C SER A 162 -16.62 -2.87 10.24
N ILE A 163 -15.69 -2.06 9.75
CA ILE A 163 -14.71 -2.42 8.71
C ILE A 163 -13.87 -3.62 9.16
N LEU A 164 -13.25 -3.54 10.33
CA LEU A 164 -12.40 -4.59 10.88
C LEU A 164 -13.17 -5.87 11.26
N SER A 165 -14.49 -5.85 11.27
CA SER A 165 -15.33 -7.03 11.48
C SER A 165 -15.40 -7.93 10.25
N VAL A 166 -15.07 -7.43 9.06
CA VAL A 166 -15.13 -8.21 7.80
C VAL A 166 -13.94 -9.16 7.72
N PRO A 167 -14.17 -10.49 7.64
CA PRO A 167 -13.08 -11.44 7.59
C PRO A 167 -12.37 -11.41 6.24
N GLY A 168 -11.03 -11.51 6.27
CA GLY A 168 -10.22 -11.61 5.06
C GLY A 168 -9.38 -10.38 4.74
N ILE A 169 -9.45 -9.32 5.53
CA ILE A 169 -8.51 -8.19 5.49
C ILE A 169 -7.14 -8.69 5.96
N ASP A 170 -6.09 -8.45 5.18
CA ASP A 170 -4.71 -8.83 5.53
C ASP A 170 -3.92 -7.66 6.12
N ALA A 171 -4.28 -6.41 5.79
CA ALA A 171 -3.68 -5.21 6.39
C ALA A 171 -4.61 -3.99 6.21
N ILE A 172 -4.43 -2.99 7.09
CA ILE A 172 -4.98 -1.65 6.92
C ILE A 172 -3.86 -0.75 6.37
N PHE A 173 -4.16 0.05 5.37
CA PHE A 173 -3.28 1.13 4.89
C PHE A 173 -3.77 2.46 5.42
N VAL A 174 -2.83 3.32 5.83
CA VAL A 174 -3.14 4.70 6.19
C VAL A 174 -2.46 5.64 5.20
N GLY A 175 -3.27 6.32 4.39
CA GLY A 175 -2.83 7.40 3.50
C GLY A 175 -2.67 8.70 4.30
N PRO A 176 -1.42 9.16 4.55
CA PRO A 176 -1.20 10.27 5.47
C PRO A 176 -1.78 11.59 4.96
N ASN A 177 -1.75 11.79 3.65
CA ASN A 177 -2.25 13.01 3.01
C ASN A 177 -3.75 13.15 3.19
N ASP A 178 -4.50 12.16 2.69
CA ASP A 178 -5.96 12.17 2.73
C ASP A 178 -6.48 12.21 4.16
N LEU A 179 -5.87 11.41 5.05
CA LEU A 179 -6.24 11.41 6.46
C LEU A 179 -6.01 12.78 7.10
N SER A 180 -4.85 13.42 6.87
CA SER A 180 -4.56 14.75 7.47
C SER A 180 -5.51 15.83 6.95
N VAL A 181 -5.87 15.78 5.68
CA VAL A 181 -6.86 16.69 5.07
C VAL A 181 -8.24 16.42 5.67
N SER A 182 -8.66 15.17 5.80
CA SER A 182 -9.96 14.81 6.40
C SER A 182 -10.06 15.22 7.87
N LEU A 183 -8.94 15.20 8.60
CA LEU A 183 -8.84 15.69 9.99
C LEU A 183 -8.80 17.23 10.09
N GLY A 184 -8.74 17.97 8.97
CA GLY A 184 -8.66 19.42 8.93
C GLY A 184 -7.27 20.00 9.25
N ILE A 185 -6.22 19.20 9.19
CA ILE A 185 -4.82 19.54 9.50
C ILE A 185 -3.88 19.08 8.38
N PRO A 186 -4.02 19.61 7.14
CA PRO A 186 -3.30 19.11 5.96
C PRO A 186 -1.79 19.15 6.17
N ASN A 187 -1.12 17.99 5.95
CA ASN A 187 0.34 17.79 6.08
C ASN A 187 0.94 17.98 7.49
N GLU A 188 0.13 18.11 8.52
CA GLU A 188 0.60 18.26 9.90
C GLU A 188 0.75 16.89 10.59
N TYR A 189 1.69 16.06 10.15
CA TYR A 189 1.85 14.69 10.65
C TYR A 189 2.39 14.56 12.08
N ASP A 190 2.92 15.67 12.65
CA ASP A 190 3.32 15.76 14.05
C ASP A 190 2.23 16.42 14.92
N ASN A 191 1.06 16.73 14.36
CA ASN A 191 -0.07 17.26 15.08
C ASN A 191 -0.69 16.15 15.95
N LYS A 192 -1.03 16.49 17.18
CA LYS A 192 -1.60 15.55 18.15
C LYS A 192 -2.88 14.86 17.63
N ILE A 193 -3.71 15.58 16.89
CA ILE A 193 -4.94 15.02 16.28
C ILE A 193 -4.60 13.88 15.30
N TYR A 194 -3.57 14.08 14.44
CA TYR A 194 -3.11 13.05 13.53
C TYR A 194 -2.52 11.85 14.27
N GLU A 195 -1.71 12.13 15.31
CA GLU A 195 -1.08 11.09 16.09
C GLU A 195 -2.11 10.22 16.82
N GLU A 196 -3.11 10.84 17.47
CA GLU A 196 -4.20 10.13 18.16
C GLU A 196 -5.03 9.28 17.19
N ALA A 197 -5.37 9.82 16.01
CA ALA A 197 -6.10 9.07 14.97
C ALA A 197 -5.32 7.84 14.47
N LEU A 198 -4.02 8.00 14.19
CA LEU A 198 -3.20 6.90 13.71
C LEU A 198 -2.92 5.86 14.83
N GLU A 199 -2.78 6.29 16.07
CA GLU A 199 -2.69 5.38 17.23
C GLU A 199 -3.96 4.54 17.36
N GLU A 200 -5.13 5.15 17.28
CA GLU A 200 -6.42 4.45 17.33
C GLU A 200 -6.52 3.38 16.23
N ILE A 201 -6.16 3.73 14.98
CA ILE A 201 -6.16 2.78 13.86
C ILE A 201 -5.22 1.60 14.14
N ILE A 202 -3.99 1.87 14.60
CA ILE A 202 -3.00 0.82 14.89
C ILE A 202 -3.47 -0.09 16.02
N GLU A 203 -3.98 0.47 17.11
CA GLU A 203 -4.43 -0.29 18.28
C GLU A 203 -5.62 -1.19 17.95
N LYS A 204 -6.65 -0.63 17.30
CA LYS A 204 -7.85 -1.38 16.90
C LYS A 204 -7.51 -2.49 15.90
N SER A 205 -6.70 -2.19 14.90
CA SER A 205 -6.28 -3.17 13.89
C SER A 205 -5.45 -4.30 14.51
N ASN A 206 -4.47 -3.97 15.34
CA ASN A 206 -3.63 -4.95 16.03
C ASN A 206 -4.46 -5.84 16.98
N SER A 207 -5.50 -5.30 17.63
CA SER A 207 -6.43 -6.09 18.47
C SER A 207 -7.14 -7.20 17.70
N LYS A 208 -7.28 -7.03 16.38
CA LYS A 208 -7.85 -8.02 15.44
C LYS A 208 -6.79 -8.85 14.71
N ASN A 209 -5.50 -8.71 15.06
CA ASN A 209 -4.37 -9.30 14.36
C ASN A 209 -4.27 -8.86 12.88
N ILE A 210 -4.73 -7.64 12.57
CA ILE A 210 -4.61 -7.02 11.25
C ILE A 210 -3.50 -5.96 11.36
N PRO A 211 -2.35 -6.13 10.68
CA PRO A 211 -1.26 -5.16 10.73
C PRO A 211 -1.63 -3.86 10.02
N THR A 212 -1.06 -2.76 10.50
CA THR A 212 -1.20 -1.46 9.82
C THR A 212 -0.01 -1.19 8.93
N MET A 213 -0.30 -0.89 7.64
CA MET A 213 0.64 -0.38 6.65
C MET A 213 0.69 1.14 6.76
N ILE A 214 1.86 1.67 7.10
CA ILE A 214 2.10 3.11 7.17
C ILE A 214 2.86 3.59 5.93
N HIS A 215 2.55 4.81 5.47
CA HIS A 215 3.26 5.46 4.38
C HIS A 215 3.74 6.83 4.81
N HIS A 216 5.05 6.99 5.05
CA HIS A 216 5.65 8.28 5.37
C HIS A 216 6.90 8.56 4.53
N GLN A 217 7.20 9.85 4.38
CA GLN A 217 8.27 10.35 3.52
C GLN A 217 9.58 10.60 4.26
N THR A 218 9.59 10.47 5.61
CA THR A 218 10.77 10.66 6.43
C THR A 218 11.06 9.44 7.30
N THR A 219 12.33 9.15 7.50
CA THR A 219 12.78 8.03 8.33
C THR A 219 12.41 8.21 9.81
N SER A 220 12.34 9.46 10.29
CA SER A 220 11.95 9.79 11.66
C SER A 220 10.50 9.39 11.97
N LEU A 221 9.55 9.84 11.13
CA LEU A 221 8.13 9.49 11.26
C LEU A 221 7.92 7.99 11.10
N THR A 222 8.51 7.37 10.06
CA THR A 222 8.41 5.93 9.84
C THR A 222 8.91 5.14 11.05
N SER A 223 10.08 5.51 11.59
CA SER A 223 10.64 4.87 12.79
C SER A 223 9.80 5.05 14.03
N LYS A 224 9.14 6.21 14.19
CA LYS A 224 8.19 6.48 15.28
C LYS A 224 7.05 5.45 15.26
N TRP A 225 6.43 5.26 14.11
CA TRP A 225 5.27 4.39 13.98
C TRP A 225 5.60 2.90 14.03
N ILE A 226 6.78 2.50 13.54
CA ILE A 226 7.28 1.13 13.75
C ILE A 226 7.37 0.82 15.27
N LYS A 227 7.90 1.75 16.06
CA LYS A 227 7.98 1.59 17.53
C LYS A 227 6.61 1.51 18.20
N LYS A 228 5.56 2.05 17.55
CA LYS A 228 4.16 1.98 18.01
C LYS A 228 3.39 0.77 17.44
N GLY A 229 4.06 -0.13 16.74
CA GLY A 229 3.49 -1.41 16.30
C GLY A 229 2.98 -1.46 14.88
N ALA A 230 3.31 -0.48 14.03
CA ALA A 230 3.07 -0.58 12.60
C ALA A 230 4.13 -1.49 11.96
N LEU A 231 3.73 -2.67 11.51
CA LEU A 231 4.65 -3.71 11.02
C LEU A 231 4.72 -3.79 9.49
N PHE A 232 3.83 -3.14 8.78
CA PHE A 232 3.82 -3.11 7.32
C PHE A 232 4.30 -1.73 6.86
N VAL A 233 5.53 -1.63 6.39
CA VAL A 233 6.20 -0.35 6.13
C VAL A 233 6.26 -0.08 4.63
N LEU A 234 5.50 0.91 4.18
CA LEU A 234 5.58 1.49 2.85
C LEU A 234 6.33 2.82 2.97
N TYR A 235 7.58 2.85 2.49
CA TYR A 235 8.41 4.03 2.66
C TYR A 235 8.67 4.73 1.32
N THR A 236 8.33 6.02 1.26
CA THR A 236 8.61 6.91 0.11
C THR A 236 8.14 6.37 -1.25
N SER A 237 8.67 6.90 -2.35
CA SER A 237 8.43 6.43 -3.71
C SER A 237 9.70 6.48 -4.55
N ASP A 238 9.71 5.79 -5.69
CA ASP A 238 10.78 5.83 -6.69
C ASP A 238 11.08 7.26 -7.14
N LYS A 239 10.05 8.06 -7.42
CA LYS A 239 10.16 9.48 -7.81
C LYS A 239 10.88 10.28 -6.73
N ARG A 240 10.37 10.27 -5.51
CA ARG A 240 10.88 11.11 -4.41
C ARG A 240 12.29 10.72 -3.99
N THR A 241 12.56 9.41 -3.89
CA THR A 241 13.89 8.93 -3.51
C THR A 241 14.94 9.32 -4.55
N SER A 242 14.63 9.16 -5.85
CA SER A 242 15.52 9.58 -6.92
C SER A 242 15.76 11.10 -6.90
N GLN A 243 14.70 11.89 -6.73
CA GLN A 243 14.78 13.34 -6.66
C GLN A 243 15.63 13.80 -5.47
N ASN A 244 15.43 13.25 -4.29
CA ASN A 244 16.20 13.58 -3.09
C ASN A 244 17.69 13.25 -3.26
N GLY A 245 18.00 12.07 -3.81
CA GLY A 245 19.38 11.67 -4.11
C GLY A 245 20.07 12.65 -5.08
N PHE A 246 19.41 13.01 -6.18
CA PHE A 246 19.93 14.02 -7.11
C PHE A 246 20.13 15.38 -6.45
N ILE A 247 19.18 15.84 -5.64
CA ILE A 247 19.29 17.14 -4.94
C ILE A 247 20.51 17.13 -4.02
N GLU A 248 20.67 16.10 -3.20
CA GLU A 248 21.76 15.98 -2.25
C GLU A 248 23.13 15.98 -2.96
N GLU A 249 23.30 15.08 -3.94
CA GLU A 249 24.56 14.94 -4.68
C GLU A 249 24.91 16.19 -5.48
N PHE A 250 23.96 16.74 -6.26
CA PHE A 250 24.23 17.95 -7.05
C PHE A 250 24.43 19.20 -6.21
N ASN A 251 23.77 19.32 -5.05
CA ASN A 251 24.07 20.44 -4.14
C ASN A 251 25.48 20.35 -3.60
N SER A 252 25.98 19.18 -3.25
CA SER A 252 27.39 18.99 -2.83
C SER A 252 28.38 19.41 -3.93
N ILE A 253 28.14 18.97 -5.17
CA ILE A 253 28.98 19.33 -6.32
C ILE A 253 28.90 20.85 -6.61
N LYS A 254 27.71 21.43 -6.60
CA LYS A 254 27.50 22.88 -6.85
C LYS A 254 28.16 23.75 -5.77
N ASN A 255 28.11 23.33 -4.51
CA ASN A 255 28.76 24.01 -3.40
C ASN A 255 30.27 24.02 -3.59
N THR A 256 30.87 22.89 -4.02
CA THR A 256 32.29 22.82 -4.36
C THR A 256 32.65 23.80 -5.49
N ALA A 257 31.89 23.82 -6.58
CA ALA A 257 32.11 24.73 -7.69
C ALA A 257 31.97 26.21 -7.29
N SER A 258 31.00 26.50 -6.39
CA SER A 258 30.79 27.85 -5.86
C SER A 258 31.96 28.32 -4.99
N SER A 259 32.49 27.42 -4.14
CA SER A 259 33.62 27.75 -3.25
C SER A 259 34.89 28.17 -3.98
N ILE A 260 35.06 27.76 -5.25
CA ILE A 260 36.16 28.16 -6.12
C ILE A 260 35.78 29.22 -7.16
N GLY A 261 34.59 29.87 -6.99
CA GLY A 261 34.13 30.95 -7.87
C GLY A 261 33.73 30.53 -9.29
N LYS A 262 33.40 29.23 -9.50
CA LYS A 262 33.05 28.68 -10.81
C LYS A 262 31.55 28.45 -11.00
N TYR A 263 30.72 28.73 -9.97
CA TYR A 263 29.28 28.58 -10.03
C TYR A 263 28.57 29.57 -9.09
N ASN A 264 27.53 30.22 -9.59
CA ASN A 264 26.61 31.01 -8.76
C ASN A 264 25.41 30.19 -8.42
N ILE A 265 25.18 29.90 -7.13
CA ILE A 265 24.05 29.13 -6.65
C ILE A 265 22.75 29.87 -7.00
N LYS A 266 21.92 29.29 -7.87
CA LYS A 266 20.57 29.78 -8.12
C LYS A 266 19.70 29.38 -6.95
N LYS A 267 18.88 30.30 -6.41
CA LYS A 267 17.78 29.93 -5.48
C LYS A 267 16.75 29.12 -6.27
N ASN A 268 16.73 27.81 -6.09
CA ASN A 268 15.64 26.99 -6.57
C ASN A 268 14.53 27.02 -5.52
N ASN A 269 13.35 27.53 -5.88
CA ASN A 269 12.14 27.27 -5.13
C ASN A 269 11.76 25.80 -5.44
N ILE A 270 12.14 24.90 -4.56
CA ILE A 270 11.60 23.53 -4.58
C ILE A 270 10.29 23.64 -3.81
N GLU A 271 9.17 23.78 -4.51
CA GLU A 271 7.86 23.50 -3.93
C GLU A 271 7.85 22.01 -3.61
N GLU A 272 7.54 21.67 -2.37
CA GLU A 272 7.29 20.27 -2.00
C GLU A 272 6.04 19.83 -2.75
N GLU A 273 6.22 19.05 -3.82
CA GLU A 273 5.09 18.36 -4.45
C GLU A 273 4.52 17.34 -3.45
N ILE A 274 3.29 17.61 -3.07
CA ILE A 274 2.45 16.72 -2.29
C ILE A 274 1.95 15.63 -3.25
N VAL A 275 2.31 14.39 -3.01
CA VAL A 275 1.69 13.20 -3.63
C VAL A 275 1.27 12.26 -2.53
#